data_d1cf60c3d539e9b713a77cb6908e710b
#
_entry.id   d1cf60c3d539e9b713a77cb6908e710b
#
_cell.length_a   1.000
_cell.length_b   1.000
_cell.length_c   1.000
_cell.angle_alpha   90.00
_cell.angle_beta   90.00
_cell.angle_gamma   90.00
#
_symmetry.space_group_name_H-M   'P 1'
#
loop_
_entity.id
_entity.type
_entity.pdbx_description
1 polymer ?
#
loop_
_entity_poly.entity_id
_entity_poly.type
_entity_poly.pdbx_seq_one_letter_code
_entity_poly.pdbx_strand_id
1 'polypeptide(L)'
;RTTGYVLFGLLVGQSGLSWITPLHIESAQLFIDLALGLILFELGYLVPRTSIREGLDRLLAGLGISLTSGLLMLALFIYWGFTPLAALFAAALCLATSAAITIATCSDVGAKGERTGLLYTMVAINGCVAFLAVILLQPFFDDTVSTSLLVNLGGSLGSILGSVILGGACAGLVLLGAEKLERQPEHQHLLILGSIVLGVGTALYLEVSVLLPMLIFGFLVRTIDGERKVIAIRIASDARVFLVITFVLAGAALDIAHLAEYWPEALTIALVRLGGQLLAALAARRRLGLSNRESLLLSIGLQPMSSVTLVLLVNTQALYSGIDPKLVGILLATILLMQLFGPLATQTAIKGFGEAGRLIDRRPKPSASATPESSGGISS
;
A
#
# COMPACT_ATOMS: atom_id res chain seq x y z
N ARG A 1 -0.36 -12.69 -11.86
CA ARG A 1 1.04 -13.00 -11.51
C ARG A 1 1.26 -12.94 -9.99
N THR A 2 0.83 -11.86 -9.34
CA THR A 2 1.00 -11.66 -7.88
C THR A 2 0.38 -12.78 -7.05
N THR A 3 -0.87 -13.16 -7.35
CA THR A 3 -1.54 -14.31 -6.71
C THR A 3 -0.73 -15.61 -6.86
N GLY A 4 -0.07 -15.82 -8.02
CA GLY A 4 0.77 -16.98 -8.24
C GLY A 4 1.98 -17.05 -7.32
N TYR A 5 2.59 -15.91 -6.99
CA TYR A 5 3.71 -15.85 -6.03
C TYR A 5 3.27 -16.17 -4.61
N VAL A 6 2.10 -15.68 -4.19
CA VAL A 6 1.51 -16.01 -2.87
C VAL A 6 1.17 -17.50 -2.80
N LEU A 7 0.55 -18.06 -3.85
CA LEU A 7 0.24 -19.50 -3.91
C LEU A 7 1.51 -20.37 -3.90
N PHE A 8 2.55 -19.95 -4.64
CA PHE A 8 3.85 -20.63 -4.61
C PHE A 8 4.46 -20.56 -3.20
N GLY A 9 4.40 -19.39 -2.54
CA GLY A 9 4.81 -19.22 -1.16
C GLY A 9 4.09 -20.16 -0.20
N LEU A 10 2.75 -20.24 -0.32
CA LEU A 10 1.93 -21.16 0.48
C LEU A 10 2.33 -22.64 0.27
N LEU A 11 2.67 -23.02 -0.97
CA LEU A 11 3.09 -24.38 -1.31
C LEU A 11 4.45 -24.73 -0.71
N VAL A 12 5.43 -23.81 -0.72
CA VAL A 12 6.77 -24.05 -0.16
C VAL A 12 6.88 -23.70 1.32
N GLY A 13 5.87 -23.03 1.89
CA GLY A 13 5.76 -22.65 3.30
C GLY A 13 5.25 -23.77 4.20
N GLN A 14 4.84 -23.37 5.41
CA GLN A 14 4.39 -24.30 6.46
C GLN A 14 3.16 -25.12 6.07
N SER A 15 2.26 -24.57 5.29
CA SER A 15 1.03 -25.24 4.85
C SER A 15 1.25 -26.27 3.74
N GLY A 16 2.45 -26.32 3.13
CA GLY A 16 2.77 -27.22 2.03
C GLY A 16 4.01 -28.05 2.31
N LEU A 17 5.12 -27.78 1.60
CA LEU A 17 6.35 -28.58 1.65
C LEU A 17 7.24 -28.29 2.86
N SER A 18 6.93 -27.26 3.65
CA SER A 18 7.72 -26.81 4.81
C SER A 18 9.19 -26.49 4.50
N TRP A 19 9.51 -26.12 3.26
CA TRP A 19 10.87 -25.73 2.87
C TRP A 19 11.25 -24.36 3.44
N ILE A 20 10.27 -23.43 3.54
CA ILE A 20 10.45 -22.14 4.18
C ILE A 20 9.85 -22.22 5.57
N THR A 21 10.72 -22.14 6.57
CA THR A 21 10.35 -22.17 7.99
C THR A 21 10.24 -20.74 8.55
N PRO A 22 9.63 -20.53 9.74
CA PRO A 22 9.60 -19.23 10.41
C PRO A 22 10.99 -18.61 10.58
N LEU A 23 12.01 -19.42 10.86
CA LEU A 23 13.40 -18.98 11.02
C LEU A 23 13.95 -18.37 9.72
N HIS A 24 13.62 -18.93 8.56
CA HIS A 24 14.02 -18.38 7.27
C HIS A 24 13.30 -17.02 7.00
N ILE A 25 12.04 -16.89 7.42
CA ILE A 25 11.28 -15.64 7.28
C ILE A 25 11.88 -14.57 8.18
N GLU A 26 12.21 -14.89 9.42
CA GLU A 26 12.86 -13.97 10.36
C GLU A 26 14.23 -13.50 9.82
N SER A 27 15.03 -14.43 9.29
CA SER A 27 16.33 -14.12 8.67
C SER A 27 16.20 -13.23 7.43
N ALA A 28 15.04 -13.26 6.75
CA ALA A 28 14.74 -12.44 5.58
C ALA A 28 14.11 -11.08 5.94
N GLN A 29 13.90 -10.77 7.23
CA GLN A 29 13.16 -9.56 7.67
C GLN A 29 13.74 -8.28 7.07
N LEU A 30 15.07 -8.12 7.05
CA LEU A 30 15.72 -6.96 6.46
C LEU A 30 15.36 -6.77 4.96
N PHE A 31 15.27 -7.87 4.21
CA PHE A 31 14.84 -7.82 2.80
C PHE A 31 13.37 -7.41 2.67
N ILE A 32 12.52 -7.88 3.59
CA ILE A 32 11.11 -7.51 3.64
C ILE A 32 10.99 -6.00 3.93
N ASP A 33 11.74 -5.48 4.90
CA ASP A 33 11.72 -4.05 5.26
C ASP A 33 12.23 -3.16 4.13
N LEU A 34 13.29 -3.57 3.43
CA LEU A 34 13.78 -2.87 2.23
C LEU A 34 12.74 -2.91 1.10
N ALA A 35 12.12 -4.06 0.86
CA ALA A 35 11.06 -4.19 -0.13
C ALA A 35 9.86 -3.28 0.18
N LEU A 36 9.45 -3.25 1.44
CA LEU A 36 8.38 -2.37 1.92
C LEU A 36 8.77 -0.91 1.77
N GLY A 37 10.00 -0.54 2.10
CA GLY A 37 10.52 0.81 1.93
C GLY A 37 10.44 1.27 0.46
N LEU A 38 10.89 0.43 -0.47
CA LEU A 38 10.79 0.68 -1.92
C LEU A 38 9.34 0.85 -2.39
N ILE A 39 8.46 -0.06 -1.98
CA ILE A 39 7.04 -0.06 -2.37
C ILE A 39 6.33 1.20 -1.85
N LEU A 40 6.60 1.59 -0.62
CA LEU A 40 5.95 2.74 0.00
C LEU A 40 6.48 4.06 -0.54
N PHE A 41 7.78 4.14 -0.82
CA PHE A 41 8.33 5.25 -1.57
C PHE A 41 7.66 5.38 -2.94
N GLU A 42 7.55 4.27 -3.69
CA GLU A 42 6.88 4.25 -5.00
C GLU A 42 5.40 4.66 -4.89
N LEU A 43 4.68 4.15 -3.89
CA LEU A 43 3.30 4.55 -3.64
C LEU A 43 3.19 6.06 -3.41
N GLY A 44 4.01 6.62 -2.51
CA GLY A 44 4.05 8.07 -2.26
C GLY A 44 4.35 8.87 -3.51
N TYR A 45 5.30 8.40 -4.32
CA TYR A 45 5.66 9.03 -5.59
C TYR A 45 4.58 8.92 -6.67
N LEU A 46 3.75 7.87 -6.66
CA LEU A 46 2.64 7.66 -7.59
C LEU A 46 1.40 8.48 -7.23
N VAL A 47 1.30 9.03 -6.01
CA VAL A 47 0.20 9.94 -5.65
C VAL A 47 0.22 11.15 -6.59
N PRO A 48 -0.84 11.39 -7.36
CA PRO A 48 -0.83 12.45 -8.36
C PRO A 48 -0.82 13.82 -7.71
N ARG A 49 -0.09 14.74 -8.31
CA ARG A 49 -0.20 16.17 -7.97
C ARG A 49 -1.58 16.66 -8.31
N THR A 50 -2.22 17.29 -7.36
CA THR A 50 -3.53 17.87 -7.50
C THR A 50 -3.51 19.32 -7.01
N SER A 51 -4.49 20.11 -7.42
CA SER A 51 -4.73 21.40 -6.79
C SER A 51 -5.01 21.23 -5.29
N ILE A 52 -4.78 22.28 -4.49
CA ILE A 52 -5.02 22.22 -3.03
C ILE A 52 -6.45 21.76 -2.72
N ARG A 53 -7.43 22.24 -3.47
CA ARG A 53 -8.84 21.88 -3.28
C ARG A 53 -9.11 20.41 -3.60
N GLU A 54 -8.62 19.92 -4.74
CA GLU A 54 -8.76 18.50 -5.10
C GLU A 54 -8.01 17.59 -4.14
N GLY A 55 -6.83 18.00 -3.67
CA GLY A 55 -6.06 17.26 -2.66
C GLY A 55 -6.83 17.14 -1.34
N LEU A 56 -7.48 18.24 -0.90
CA LEU A 56 -8.32 18.23 0.29
C LEU A 56 -9.57 17.36 0.12
N ASP A 57 -10.24 17.44 -1.03
CA ASP A 57 -11.41 16.60 -1.32
C ASP A 57 -11.05 15.12 -1.33
N ARG A 58 -9.90 14.73 -1.90
CA ARG A 58 -9.38 13.38 -1.89
C ARG A 58 -8.99 12.92 -0.48
N LEU A 59 -8.34 13.79 0.30
CA LEU A 59 -7.99 13.50 1.70
C LEU A 59 -9.25 13.26 2.54
N LEU A 60 -10.24 14.17 2.48
CA LEU A 60 -11.48 14.04 3.23
C LEU A 60 -12.27 12.78 2.82
N ALA A 61 -12.30 12.47 1.53
CA ALA A 61 -12.93 11.24 1.04
C ALA A 61 -12.21 9.99 1.53
N GLY A 62 -10.87 9.97 1.48
CA GLY A 62 -10.07 8.85 1.96
C GLY A 62 -10.21 8.65 3.48
N LEU A 63 -10.18 9.73 4.26
CA LEU A 63 -10.48 9.67 5.69
C LEU A 63 -11.90 9.17 5.95
N GLY A 64 -12.89 9.63 5.18
CA GLY A 64 -14.26 9.13 5.26
C GLY A 64 -14.37 7.64 4.97
N ILE A 65 -13.67 7.15 3.94
CA ILE A 65 -13.60 5.72 3.59
C ILE A 65 -12.99 4.91 4.73
N SER A 66 -11.84 5.37 5.27
CA SER A 66 -11.16 4.70 6.39
C SER A 66 -12.03 4.69 7.64
N LEU A 67 -12.59 5.84 8.04
CA LEU A 67 -13.40 5.95 9.24
C LEU A 67 -14.69 5.12 9.16
N THR A 68 -15.43 5.20 8.05
CA THR A 68 -16.67 4.44 7.89
C THR A 68 -16.39 2.94 7.90
N SER A 69 -15.38 2.48 7.17
CA SER A 69 -14.97 1.08 7.17
C SER A 69 -14.47 0.64 8.54
N GLY A 70 -13.65 1.46 9.20
CA GLY A 70 -13.13 1.19 10.54
C GLY A 70 -14.21 1.08 11.60
N LEU A 71 -15.20 1.99 11.60
CA LEU A 71 -16.32 1.94 12.53
C LEU A 71 -17.20 0.70 12.34
N LEU A 72 -17.45 0.29 11.10
CA LEU A 72 -18.20 -0.93 10.82
C LEU A 72 -17.42 -2.17 11.24
N MET A 73 -16.10 -2.20 11.04
CA MET A 73 -15.24 -3.27 11.53
C MET A 73 -15.22 -3.33 13.06
N LEU A 74 -15.08 -2.18 13.73
CA LEU A 74 -15.12 -2.07 15.18
C LEU A 74 -16.44 -2.63 15.72
N ALA A 75 -17.57 -2.22 15.13
CA ALA A 75 -18.89 -2.71 15.51
C ALA A 75 -19.02 -4.23 15.32
N LEU A 76 -18.47 -4.78 14.23
CA LEU A 76 -18.46 -6.22 13.95
C LEU A 76 -17.66 -6.98 15.01
N PHE A 77 -16.43 -6.54 15.34
CA PHE A 77 -15.61 -7.22 16.34
C PHE A 77 -16.21 -7.14 17.76
N ILE A 78 -16.82 -5.99 18.13
CA ILE A 78 -17.56 -5.86 19.39
C ILE A 78 -18.78 -6.81 19.39
N TYR A 79 -19.50 -6.90 18.27
CA TYR A 79 -20.64 -7.82 18.14
C TYR A 79 -20.20 -9.29 18.31
N TRP A 80 -19.00 -9.66 17.88
CA TRP A 80 -18.43 -11.00 18.10
C TRP A 80 -17.91 -11.22 19.54
N GLY A 81 -18.00 -10.20 20.42
CA GLY A 81 -17.67 -10.32 21.85
C GLY A 81 -16.22 -10.02 22.20
N PHE A 82 -15.42 -9.48 21.27
CA PHE A 82 -14.05 -9.05 21.59
C PHE A 82 -14.05 -7.79 22.44
N THR A 83 -13.01 -7.64 23.28
CA THR A 83 -12.83 -6.43 24.10
C THR A 83 -12.70 -5.19 23.23
N PRO A 84 -13.15 -4.01 23.67
CA PRO A 84 -13.10 -2.79 22.86
C PRO A 84 -11.72 -2.45 22.33
N LEU A 85 -10.65 -2.69 23.12
CA LEU A 85 -9.28 -2.45 22.70
C LEU A 85 -8.84 -3.43 21.59
N ALA A 86 -9.09 -4.73 21.77
CA ALA A 86 -8.78 -5.75 20.77
C ALA A 86 -9.60 -5.54 19.48
N ALA A 87 -10.89 -5.17 19.61
CA ALA A 87 -11.75 -4.85 18.49
C ALA A 87 -11.25 -3.62 17.71
N LEU A 88 -10.81 -2.57 18.40
CA LEU A 88 -10.27 -1.36 17.77
C LEU A 88 -8.95 -1.65 17.04
N PHE A 89 -8.07 -2.44 17.66
CA PHE A 89 -6.82 -2.87 17.06
C PHE A 89 -7.07 -3.72 15.78
N ALA A 90 -7.96 -4.71 15.87
CA ALA A 90 -8.33 -5.56 14.73
C ALA A 90 -8.97 -4.72 13.60
N ALA A 91 -9.83 -3.76 13.95
CA ALA A 91 -10.41 -2.83 12.98
C ALA A 91 -9.33 -1.99 12.29
N ALA A 92 -8.35 -1.46 13.04
CA ALA A 92 -7.23 -0.70 12.50
C ALA A 92 -6.38 -1.54 11.53
N LEU A 93 -6.06 -2.78 11.89
CA LEU A 93 -5.37 -3.72 11.01
C LEU A 93 -6.14 -4.00 9.71
N CYS A 94 -7.48 -4.15 9.81
CA CYS A 94 -8.33 -4.39 8.65
C CYS A 94 -8.46 -3.18 7.70
N LEU A 95 -8.09 -1.96 8.12
CA LEU A 95 -8.07 -0.79 7.24
C LEU A 95 -6.90 -0.81 6.25
N ALA A 96 -5.78 -1.44 6.61
CA ALA A 96 -4.56 -1.40 5.81
C ALA A 96 -4.78 -2.02 4.42
N THR A 97 -4.77 -1.17 3.39
CA THR A 97 -4.84 -1.60 1.99
C THR A 97 -3.43 -1.85 1.45
N SER A 98 -3.25 -2.90 0.66
CA SER A 98 -1.94 -3.30 0.15
C SER A 98 -1.45 -2.40 -0.99
N ALA A 99 -0.46 -1.56 -0.70
CA ALA A 99 0.28 -0.82 -1.71
C ALA A 99 0.97 -1.76 -2.71
N ALA A 100 1.63 -2.81 -2.21
CA ALA A 100 2.38 -3.78 -3.00
C ALA A 100 1.51 -4.47 -4.05
N ILE A 101 0.36 -5.02 -3.63
CA ILE A 101 -0.59 -5.69 -4.54
C ILE A 101 -1.14 -4.70 -5.56
N THR A 102 -1.51 -3.49 -5.11
CA THR A 102 -2.07 -2.47 -5.99
C THR A 102 -1.08 -2.04 -7.06
N ILE A 103 0.17 -1.70 -6.68
CA ILE A 103 1.21 -1.27 -7.62
C ILE A 103 1.56 -2.41 -8.58
N ALA A 104 1.80 -3.62 -8.06
CA ALA A 104 2.13 -4.78 -8.89
C ALA A 104 1.03 -5.09 -9.90
N THR A 105 -0.25 -5.09 -9.48
CA THR A 105 -1.38 -5.36 -10.36
C THR A 105 -1.56 -4.26 -11.40
N CYS A 106 -1.46 -2.99 -11.01
CA CYS A 106 -1.52 -1.86 -11.94
C CYS A 106 -0.40 -1.92 -12.98
N SER A 107 0.83 -2.26 -12.55
CA SER A 107 1.98 -2.44 -13.44
C SER A 107 1.78 -3.61 -14.42
N ASP A 108 1.27 -4.75 -13.92
CA ASP A 108 1.02 -5.95 -14.75
C ASP A 108 0.01 -5.71 -15.86
N VAL A 109 -1.01 -4.88 -15.61
CA VAL A 109 -2.04 -4.55 -16.62
C VAL A 109 -1.74 -3.26 -17.39
N GLY A 110 -0.60 -2.61 -17.13
CA GLY A 110 -0.23 -1.35 -17.76
C GLY A 110 -1.22 -0.22 -17.46
N ALA A 111 -1.74 -0.16 -16.24
CA ALA A 111 -2.74 0.80 -15.83
C ALA A 111 -2.20 2.23 -15.83
N LYS A 112 -2.93 3.15 -16.47
CA LYS A 112 -2.62 4.59 -16.47
C LYS A 112 -3.91 5.39 -16.61
N GLY A 113 -4.16 6.29 -15.68
CA GLY A 113 -5.30 7.18 -15.75
C GLY A 113 -5.58 7.87 -14.44
N GLU A 114 -6.62 8.70 -14.46
CA GLU A 114 -7.03 9.50 -13.30
C GLU A 114 -7.57 8.61 -12.16
N ARG A 115 -8.33 7.55 -12.51
CA ARG A 115 -8.92 6.62 -11.55
C ARG A 115 -7.86 5.73 -10.91
N THR A 116 -6.84 5.32 -11.67
CA THR A 116 -5.66 4.63 -11.12
C THR A 116 -4.91 5.54 -10.14
N GLY A 117 -4.72 6.82 -10.47
CA GLY A 117 -4.11 7.80 -9.57
C GLY A 117 -4.95 8.03 -8.30
N LEU A 118 -6.28 8.07 -8.43
CA LEU A 118 -7.18 8.14 -7.29
C LEU A 118 -7.07 6.89 -6.39
N LEU A 119 -6.99 5.69 -6.99
CA LEU A 119 -6.80 4.44 -6.27
C LEU A 119 -5.51 4.47 -5.45
N TYR A 120 -4.38 4.90 -6.03
CA TYR A 120 -3.11 5.06 -5.29
C TYR A 120 -3.25 6.04 -4.12
N THR A 121 -3.94 7.16 -4.33
CA THR A 121 -4.19 8.14 -3.26
C THR A 121 -5.00 7.52 -2.12
N MET A 122 -6.07 6.78 -2.41
CA MET A 122 -6.90 6.14 -1.39
C MET A 122 -6.13 5.04 -0.65
N VAL A 123 -5.31 4.24 -1.35
CA VAL A 123 -4.44 3.22 -0.75
C VAL A 123 -3.44 3.88 0.21
N ALA A 124 -2.83 5.00 -0.20
CA ALA A 124 -1.88 5.74 0.66
C ALA A 124 -2.57 6.27 1.92
N ILE A 125 -3.75 6.89 1.79
CA ILE A 125 -4.50 7.43 2.93
C ILE A 125 -4.95 6.31 3.88
N ASN A 126 -5.52 5.21 3.35
CA ASN A 126 -5.93 4.06 4.17
C ASN A 126 -4.73 3.44 4.91
N GLY A 127 -3.57 3.33 4.23
CA GLY A 127 -2.34 2.88 4.85
C GLY A 127 -1.90 3.79 6.00
N CYS A 128 -1.85 5.11 5.76
CA CYS A 128 -1.51 6.08 6.81
C CYS A 128 -2.46 5.98 8.01
N VAL A 129 -3.78 5.94 7.78
CA VAL A 129 -4.77 5.85 8.86
C VAL A 129 -4.61 4.56 9.65
N ALA A 130 -4.43 3.43 8.97
CA ALA A 130 -4.22 2.14 9.61
C ALA A 130 -2.96 2.14 10.50
N PHE A 131 -1.83 2.63 9.96
CA PHE A 131 -0.57 2.67 10.70
C PHE A 131 -0.61 3.61 11.89
N LEU A 132 -1.16 4.82 11.69
CA LEU A 132 -1.32 5.77 12.79
C LEU A 132 -2.20 5.19 13.90
N ALA A 133 -3.30 4.52 13.54
CA ALA A 133 -4.16 3.86 14.50
C ALA A 133 -3.43 2.75 15.27
N VAL A 134 -2.67 1.88 14.57
CA VAL A 134 -1.90 0.80 15.20
C VAL A 134 -0.82 1.35 16.14
N ILE A 135 -0.02 2.34 15.69
CA ILE A 135 1.03 2.96 16.51
C ILE A 135 0.44 3.61 17.75
N LEU A 136 -0.73 4.24 17.62
CA LEU A 136 -1.40 4.87 18.78
C LEU A 136 -1.99 3.86 19.75
N LEU A 137 -2.41 2.68 19.28
CA LEU A 137 -3.03 1.63 20.10
C LEU A 137 -2.02 0.70 20.75
N GLN A 138 -0.87 0.48 20.12
CA GLN A 138 0.15 -0.48 20.57
C GLN A 138 0.55 -0.32 22.04
N PRO A 139 0.81 0.89 22.58
CA PRO A 139 1.20 1.05 23.99
C PRO A 139 0.12 0.65 25.01
N PHE A 140 -1.14 0.55 24.60
CA PHE A 140 -2.24 0.17 25.50
C PHE A 140 -2.35 -1.36 25.73
N PHE A 141 -1.57 -2.14 24.97
CA PHE A 141 -1.46 -3.59 25.18
C PHE A 141 -0.32 -3.96 26.13
N ASP A 142 0.54 -3.01 26.51
CA ASP A 142 1.68 -3.24 27.37
C ASP A 142 1.30 -3.08 28.84
N ASP A 143 1.13 -4.20 29.56
CA ASP A 143 0.85 -4.21 30.99
C ASP A 143 2.03 -3.71 31.86
N THR A 144 3.22 -3.59 31.27
CA THR A 144 4.45 -3.19 31.98
C THR A 144 4.72 -1.70 31.91
N VAL A 145 4.12 -0.98 30.97
CA VAL A 145 4.30 0.46 30.81
C VAL A 145 3.33 1.21 31.72
N SER A 146 3.89 2.15 32.50
CA SER A 146 3.19 2.97 33.48
C SER A 146 1.84 3.49 32.93
N THR A 147 0.83 3.39 33.77
CA THR A 147 -0.57 3.76 33.57
C THR A 147 -0.84 5.22 33.17
N SER A 148 0.17 6.01 32.83
CA SER A 148 0.01 7.38 32.39
C SER A 148 -0.26 7.44 30.87
N LEU A 149 -1.51 7.71 30.53
CA LEU A 149 -1.98 7.92 29.15
C LEU A 149 -1.12 8.95 28.40
N LEU A 150 -0.60 9.96 29.10
CA LEU A 150 0.27 10.99 28.54
C LEU A 150 1.64 10.46 28.12
N VAL A 151 2.22 9.52 28.86
CA VAL A 151 3.53 8.91 28.51
C VAL A 151 3.38 8.02 27.28
N ASN A 152 2.33 7.20 27.22
CA ASN A 152 2.06 6.32 26.09
C ASN A 152 1.78 7.10 24.81
N LEU A 153 0.95 8.14 24.88
CA LEU A 153 0.70 9.00 23.73
C LEU A 153 1.93 9.82 23.33
N GLY A 154 2.75 10.25 24.30
CA GLY A 154 4.01 10.96 24.03
C GLY A 154 4.99 10.14 23.21
N GLY A 155 5.17 8.85 23.53
CA GLY A 155 6.00 7.92 22.77
C GLY A 155 5.48 7.72 21.34
N SER A 156 4.17 7.47 21.19
CA SER A 156 3.55 7.32 19.85
C SER A 156 3.67 8.58 19.01
N LEU A 157 3.44 9.77 19.59
CA LEU A 157 3.61 11.03 18.88
C LEU A 157 5.08 11.29 18.51
N GLY A 158 6.02 10.90 19.36
CA GLY A 158 7.45 10.94 19.07
C GLY A 158 7.82 10.08 17.87
N SER A 159 7.29 8.86 17.77
CA SER A 159 7.50 7.96 16.64
C SER A 159 6.91 8.52 15.34
N ILE A 160 5.72 9.13 15.41
CA ILE A 160 5.09 9.79 14.25
C ILE A 160 5.94 10.99 13.78
N LEU A 161 6.34 11.86 14.71
CA LEU A 161 7.16 13.03 14.40
C LEU A 161 8.53 12.61 13.84
N GLY A 162 9.18 11.62 14.45
CA GLY A 162 10.42 11.03 13.95
C GLY A 162 10.28 10.50 12.52
N SER A 163 9.15 9.85 12.22
CA SER A 163 8.84 9.37 10.87
C SER A 163 8.71 10.51 9.84
N VAL A 164 8.05 11.60 10.23
CA VAL A 164 7.91 12.79 9.37
C VAL A 164 9.27 13.46 9.10
N ILE A 165 10.08 13.61 10.14
CA ILE A 165 11.43 14.19 10.05
C ILE A 165 12.33 13.32 9.16
N LEU A 166 12.33 12.00 9.38
CA LEU A 166 13.15 11.07 8.62
C LEU A 166 12.75 11.05 7.13
N GLY A 167 11.46 10.97 6.84
CA GLY A 167 10.96 11.03 5.46
C GLY A 167 11.28 12.35 4.77
N GLY A 168 11.19 13.46 5.51
CA GLY A 168 11.59 14.80 5.06
C GLY A 168 13.10 14.91 4.79
N ALA A 169 13.92 14.35 5.68
CA ALA A 169 15.39 14.34 5.51
C ALA A 169 15.82 13.53 4.27
N CYS A 170 15.23 12.34 4.07
CA CYS A 170 15.48 11.53 2.86
C CYS A 170 15.06 12.29 1.58
N ALA A 171 13.90 12.96 1.61
CA ALA A 171 13.45 13.76 0.48
C ALA A 171 14.39 14.94 0.20
N GLY A 172 14.83 15.64 1.24
CA GLY A 172 15.80 16.72 1.12
C GLY A 172 17.11 16.24 0.52
N LEU A 173 17.63 15.10 0.97
CA LEU A 173 18.87 14.49 0.46
C LEU A 173 18.77 14.19 -1.05
N VAL A 174 17.65 13.61 -1.49
CA VAL A 174 17.44 13.30 -2.92
C VAL A 174 17.27 14.58 -3.74
N LEU A 175 16.48 15.55 -3.27
CA LEU A 175 16.23 16.79 -4.01
C LEU A 175 17.50 17.63 -4.15
N LEU A 176 18.29 17.76 -3.08
CA LEU A 176 19.58 18.49 -3.11
C LEU A 176 20.64 17.74 -3.91
N GLY A 177 20.67 16.40 -3.80
CA GLY A 177 21.60 15.57 -4.57
C GLY A 177 21.29 15.57 -6.07
N ALA A 178 20.00 15.52 -6.44
CA ALA A 178 19.57 15.53 -7.84
C ALA A 178 19.96 16.83 -8.58
N GLU A 179 20.04 17.96 -7.88
CA GLU A 179 20.50 19.22 -8.44
C GLU A 179 21.97 19.16 -8.87
N LYS A 180 22.81 18.42 -8.10
CA LYS A 180 24.27 18.31 -8.33
C LYS A 180 24.61 17.23 -9.36
N LEU A 181 23.74 16.26 -9.60
CA LEU A 181 24.01 15.10 -10.46
C LEU A 181 23.63 15.30 -11.94
N GLU A 182 23.44 16.57 -12.39
CA GLU A 182 23.31 16.98 -13.79
C GLU A 182 22.39 16.08 -14.66
N ARG A 183 21.24 15.64 -14.14
CA ARG A 183 20.24 14.80 -14.84
C ARG A 183 20.79 13.49 -15.40
N GLN A 184 21.83 12.90 -14.82
CA GLN A 184 22.27 11.56 -15.18
C GLN A 184 21.34 10.52 -14.56
N PRO A 185 20.56 9.75 -15.36
CA PRO A 185 19.52 8.86 -14.84
C PRO A 185 20.06 7.80 -13.89
N GLU A 186 21.24 7.26 -14.19
CA GLU A 186 21.88 6.19 -13.40
C GLU A 186 22.28 6.68 -12.00
N HIS A 187 22.89 7.87 -11.91
CA HIS A 187 23.30 8.42 -10.63
C HIS A 187 22.11 8.85 -9.76
N GLN A 188 21.07 9.40 -10.36
CA GLN A 188 19.83 9.73 -9.63
C GLN A 188 19.14 8.47 -9.12
N HIS A 189 19.16 7.39 -9.91
CA HIS A 189 18.62 6.11 -9.49
C HIS A 189 19.33 5.55 -8.27
N LEU A 190 20.68 5.54 -8.30
CA LEU A 190 21.50 5.11 -7.16
C LEU A 190 21.29 6.01 -5.93
N LEU A 191 21.13 7.33 -6.13
CA LEU A 191 20.85 8.26 -5.04
C LEU A 191 19.52 7.94 -4.35
N ILE A 192 18.46 7.69 -5.11
CA ILE A 192 17.15 7.34 -4.54
C ILE A 192 17.23 6.00 -3.83
N LEU A 193 17.80 4.98 -4.48
CA LEU A 193 17.92 3.64 -3.89
C LEU A 193 18.77 3.68 -2.60
N GLY A 194 19.92 4.37 -2.64
CA GLY A 194 20.75 4.58 -1.46
C GLY A 194 20.03 5.34 -0.34
N SER A 195 19.22 6.34 -0.69
CA SER A 195 18.41 7.08 0.29
C SER A 195 17.30 6.23 0.91
N ILE A 196 16.71 5.29 0.15
CA ILE A 196 15.73 4.33 0.68
C ILE A 196 16.43 3.38 1.64
N VAL A 197 17.57 2.79 1.26
CA VAL A 197 18.35 1.89 2.14
C VAL A 197 18.77 2.61 3.42
N LEU A 198 19.29 3.84 3.30
CA LEU A 198 19.66 4.67 4.45
C LEU A 198 18.45 4.98 5.33
N GLY A 199 17.32 5.36 4.73
CA GLY A 199 16.09 5.67 5.43
C GLY A 199 15.50 4.47 6.17
N VAL A 200 15.48 3.29 5.54
CA VAL A 200 15.06 2.03 6.16
C VAL A 200 16.01 1.67 7.31
N GLY A 201 17.32 1.69 7.09
CA GLY A 201 18.31 1.40 8.13
C GLY A 201 18.23 2.35 9.31
N THR A 202 18.01 3.65 9.05
CA THR A 202 17.83 4.66 10.12
C THR A 202 16.50 4.44 10.87
N ALA A 203 15.42 4.10 10.16
CA ALA A 203 14.14 3.80 10.80
C ALA A 203 14.25 2.60 11.74
N LEU A 204 14.90 1.51 11.30
CA LEU A 204 15.15 0.33 12.12
C LEU A 204 16.06 0.65 13.33
N TYR A 205 17.11 1.45 13.13
CA TYR A 205 18.01 1.87 14.22
C TYR A 205 17.32 2.73 15.28
N LEU A 206 16.38 3.59 14.85
CA LEU A 206 15.61 4.46 15.75
C LEU A 206 14.34 3.77 16.29
N GLU A 207 14.14 2.49 15.98
CA GLU A 207 12.94 1.71 16.35
C GLU A 207 11.63 2.37 15.90
N VAL A 208 11.69 3.11 14.75
CA VAL A 208 10.52 3.75 14.14
C VAL A 208 10.03 2.89 12.99
N SER A 209 8.72 2.85 12.79
CA SER A 209 8.13 2.12 11.65
C SER A 209 8.70 2.62 10.32
N VAL A 210 9.13 1.70 9.44
CA VAL A 210 9.63 2.01 8.08
C VAL A 210 8.56 2.61 7.18
N LEU A 211 7.30 2.35 7.47
CA LEU A 211 6.17 2.57 6.59
C LEU A 211 5.88 4.06 6.33
N LEU A 212 5.73 4.80 7.41
CA LEU A 212 5.35 6.21 7.34
C LEU A 212 6.47 7.09 6.76
N PRO A 213 7.75 6.96 7.17
CA PRO A 213 8.84 7.75 6.60
C PRO A 213 9.00 7.54 5.10
N MET A 214 8.91 6.29 4.61
CA MET A 214 9.13 5.98 3.20
C MET A 214 7.98 6.48 2.31
N LEU A 215 6.75 6.40 2.80
CA LEU A 215 5.60 6.98 2.12
C LEU A 215 5.72 8.52 2.01
N ILE A 216 6.08 9.17 3.12
CA ILE A 216 6.30 10.63 3.18
C ILE A 216 7.44 11.02 2.24
N PHE A 217 8.54 10.28 2.25
CA PHE A 217 9.68 10.50 1.38
C PHE A 217 9.26 10.53 -0.09
N GLY A 218 8.56 9.48 -0.57
CA GLY A 218 8.08 9.42 -1.94
C GLY A 218 7.12 10.55 -2.30
N PHE A 219 6.18 10.85 -1.39
CA PHE A 219 5.22 11.94 -1.57
C PHE A 219 5.88 13.32 -1.64
N LEU A 220 6.85 13.61 -0.77
CA LEU A 220 7.56 14.89 -0.76
C LEU A 220 8.42 15.06 -2.01
N VAL A 221 9.19 14.03 -2.41
CA VAL A 221 9.97 14.06 -3.66
C VAL A 221 9.04 14.39 -4.83
N ARG A 222 7.88 13.72 -4.94
CA ARG A 222 6.90 13.97 -5.99
C ARG A 222 6.32 15.38 -5.95
N THR A 223 6.07 15.90 -4.75
CA THR A 223 5.38 17.18 -4.56
C THR A 223 6.30 18.37 -4.73
N ILE A 224 7.53 18.29 -4.19
CA ILE A 224 8.50 19.39 -4.20
C ILE A 224 9.23 19.47 -5.54
N ASP A 225 9.49 18.33 -6.23
CA ASP A 225 10.15 18.30 -7.54
C ASP A 225 9.28 18.94 -8.64
N GLY A 226 9.10 20.27 -8.54
CA GLY A 226 8.31 21.08 -9.45
C GLY A 226 8.82 21.12 -10.88
N GLU A 227 10.11 21.10 -11.03
CA GLU A 227 10.83 21.29 -12.29
C GLU A 227 11.22 19.97 -12.97
N ARG A 228 10.78 18.82 -12.43
CA ARG A 228 11.14 17.47 -12.90
C ARG A 228 12.66 17.27 -12.98
N LYS A 229 13.40 17.78 -12.00
CA LYS A 229 14.84 17.55 -11.85
C LYS A 229 15.13 16.09 -11.52
N VAL A 230 14.23 15.46 -10.76
CA VAL A 230 14.26 14.03 -10.51
C VAL A 230 13.64 13.32 -11.71
N ILE A 231 14.44 12.54 -12.42
CA ILE A 231 13.95 11.76 -13.56
C ILE A 231 12.95 10.73 -13.01
N ALA A 232 11.81 10.60 -13.70
CA ALA A 232 10.79 9.60 -13.36
C ALA A 232 11.40 8.19 -13.49
N ILE A 233 12.04 7.72 -12.43
CA ILE A 233 12.74 6.45 -12.38
C ILE A 233 11.70 5.36 -12.22
N ARG A 234 11.79 4.33 -13.05
CA ARG A 234 10.99 3.12 -12.91
C ARG A 234 11.58 2.27 -11.79
N ILE A 235 11.38 2.66 -10.54
CA ILE A 235 11.73 1.85 -9.37
C ILE A 235 10.98 0.51 -9.40
N ALA A 236 9.80 0.49 -10.04
CA ALA A 236 9.02 -0.73 -10.28
C ALA A 236 9.77 -1.88 -10.96
N SER A 237 10.82 -1.61 -11.76
CA SER A 237 11.61 -2.68 -12.37
C SER A 237 12.51 -3.37 -11.34
N ASP A 238 13.13 -2.61 -10.46
CA ASP A 238 14.08 -3.11 -9.47
C ASP A 238 13.36 -3.64 -8.23
N ALA A 239 12.28 -2.95 -7.83
CA ALA A 239 11.38 -3.44 -6.78
C ALA A 239 10.73 -4.79 -7.14
N ARG A 240 10.70 -5.19 -8.43
CA ARG A 240 10.03 -6.43 -8.85
C ARG A 240 10.60 -7.68 -8.19
N VAL A 241 11.92 -7.78 -8.06
CA VAL A 241 12.56 -8.94 -7.40
C VAL A 241 12.18 -8.95 -5.92
N PHE A 242 12.27 -7.79 -5.26
CA PHE A 242 11.88 -7.65 -3.86
C PHE A 242 10.38 -7.93 -3.66
N LEU A 243 9.52 -7.48 -4.57
CA LEU A 243 8.09 -7.80 -4.57
C LEU A 243 7.83 -9.30 -4.66
N VAL A 244 8.52 -10.01 -5.57
CA VAL A 244 8.37 -11.47 -5.71
C VAL A 244 8.77 -12.17 -4.41
N ILE A 245 9.94 -11.83 -3.86
CA ILE A 245 10.43 -12.39 -2.60
C ILE A 245 9.43 -12.12 -1.47
N THR A 246 8.96 -10.87 -1.33
CA THR A 246 7.99 -10.47 -0.30
C THR A 246 6.68 -11.25 -0.43
N PHE A 247 6.15 -11.44 -1.64
CA PHE A 247 4.91 -12.21 -1.83
C PHE A 247 5.09 -13.70 -1.58
N VAL A 248 6.24 -14.27 -1.95
CA VAL A 248 6.55 -15.67 -1.64
C VAL A 248 6.71 -15.87 -0.12
N LEU A 249 7.45 -15.00 0.56
CA LEU A 249 7.60 -15.06 2.01
C LEU A 249 6.28 -14.80 2.75
N ALA A 250 5.48 -13.84 2.29
CA ALA A 250 4.16 -13.59 2.84
C ALA A 250 3.23 -14.81 2.67
N GLY A 251 3.27 -15.46 1.51
CA GLY A 251 2.54 -16.71 1.28
C GLY A 251 3.03 -17.86 2.16
N ALA A 252 4.35 -17.98 2.32
CA ALA A 252 4.97 -19.04 3.15
C ALA A 252 4.68 -18.87 4.66
N ALA A 253 4.47 -17.63 5.12
CA ALA A 253 4.12 -17.33 6.50
C ALA A 253 2.66 -17.65 6.84
N LEU A 254 1.79 -17.87 5.84
CA LEU A 254 0.36 -18.09 6.04
C LEU A 254 0.05 -19.58 6.25
N ASP A 255 -0.86 -19.87 7.19
CA ASP A 255 -1.37 -21.21 7.44
C ASP A 255 -2.79 -21.36 6.89
N ILE A 256 -2.97 -22.31 5.98
CA ILE A 256 -4.25 -22.62 5.34
C ILE A 256 -5.26 -23.20 6.35
N ALA A 257 -4.79 -23.79 7.46
CA ALA A 257 -5.64 -24.29 8.51
C ALA A 257 -6.50 -23.19 9.14
N HIS A 258 -5.93 -22.00 9.35
CA HIS A 258 -6.70 -20.86 9.84
C HIS A 258 -7.79 -20.42 8.86
N LEU A 259 -7.52 -20.47 7.55
CA LEU A 259 -8.57 -20.16 6.57
C LEU A 259 -9.69 -21.21 6.58
N ALA A 260 -9.34 -22.50 6.71
CA ALA A 260 -10.33 -23.57 6.78
C ALA A 260 -11.23 -23.46 8.03
N GLU A 261 -10.66 -23.00 9.15
CA GLU A 261 -11.40 -22.81 10.40
C GLU A 261 -12.25 -21.54 10.43
N TYR A 262 -11.69 -20.40 9.96
CA TYR A 262 -12.30 -19.06 10.11
C TYR A 262 -12.75 -18.42 8.79
N TRP A 263 -13.00 -19.23 7.73
CA TRP A 263 -13.42 -18.65 6.44
C TRP A 263 -14.74 -17.87 6.49
N PRO A 264 -15.76 -18.19 7.34
CA PRO A 264 -16.99 -17.42 7.39
C PRO A 264 -16.76 -16.03 7.98
N GLU A 265 -15.92 -15.94 9.03
CA GLU A 265 -15.55 -14.69 9.65
C GLU A 265 -14.71 -13.84 8.70
N ALA A 266 -13.74 -14.46 8.01
CA ALA A 266 -12.91 -13.79 7.01
C ALA A 266 -13.74 -13.22 5.85
N LEU A 267 -14.74 -13.98 5.36
CA LEU A 267 -15.65 -13.52 4.32
C LEU A 267 -16.55 -12.39 4.84
N THR A 268 -17.04 -12.49 6.08
CA THR A 268 -17.85 -11.43 6.70
C THR A 268 -17.05 -10.13 6.81
N ILE A 269 -15.79 -10.19 7.26
CA ILE A 269 -14.89 -9.03 7.30
C ILE A 269 -14.71 -8.43 5.90
N ALA A 270 -14.47 -9.26 4.89
CA ALA A 270 -14.34 -8.82 3.50
C ALA A 270 -15.58 -8.05 3.01
N LEU A 271 -16.77 -8.58 3.29
CA LEU A 271 -18.03 -7.96 2.89
C LEU A 271 -18.33 -6.66 3.66
N VAL A 272 -18.12 -6.66 4.97
CA VAL A 272 -18.32 -5.46 5.80
C VAL A 272 -17.32 -4.37 5.41
N ARG A 273 -16.08 -4.72 5.14
CA ARG A 273 -15.06 -3.80 4.65
C ARG A 273 -15.45 -3.20 3.29
N LEU A 274 -15.87 -4.05 2.34
CA LEU A 274 -16.37 -3.60 1.04
C LEU A 274 -17.59 -2.67 1.19
N GLY A 275 -18.55 -3.05 2.04
CA GLY A 275 -19.74 -2.25 2.33
C GLY A 275 -19.41 -0.87 2.90
N GLY A 276 -18.52 -0.81 3.90
CA GLY A 276 -18.07 0.44 4.52
C GLY A 276 -17.36 1.36 3.55
N GLN A 277 -16.44 0.82 2.75
CA GLN A 277 -15.73 1.57 1.72
C GLN A 277 -16.69 2.06 0.63
N LEU A 278 -17.67 1.22 0.21
CA LEU A 278 -18.66 1.59 -0.79
C LEU A 278 -19.58 2.71 -0.31
N LEU A 279 -20.09 2.61 0.92
CA LEU A 279 -20.96 3.65 1.50
C LEU A 279 -20.25 5.01 1.52
N ALA A 280 -19.02 5.05 1.98
CA ALA A 280 -18.24 6.27 2.03
C ALA A 280 -17.87 6.78 0.62
N ALA A 281 -17.49 5.90 -0.31
CA ALA A 281 -17.18 6.26 -1.69
C ALA A 281 -18.41 6.83 -2.41
N LEU A 282 -19.61 6.26 -2.18
CA LEU A 282 -20.87 6.79 -2.70
C LEU A 282 -21.22 8.14 -2.08
N ALA A 283 -20.97 8.36 -0.80
CA ALA A 283 -21.17 9.64 -0.15
C ALA A 283 -20.23 10.72 -0.72
N ALA A 284 -18.95 10.35 -0.96
CA ALA A 284 -17.94 11.25 -1.49
C ALA A 284 -17.96 11.38 -3.03
N ARG A 285 -18.80 10.62 -3.74
CA ARG A 285 -18.73 10.51 -5.21
C ARG A 285 -18.80 11.84 -5.96
N ARG A 286 -19.63 12.78 -5.48
CA ARG A 286 -19.75 14.10 -6.11
C ARG A 286 -18.47 14.92 -6.02
N ARG A 287 -17.77 14.85 -4.88
CA ARG A 287 -16.48 15.52 -4.66
C ARG A 287 -15.36 14.91 -5.48
N LEU A 288 -15.40 13.57 -5.64
CA LEU A 288 -14.39 12.82 -6.38
C LEU A 288 -14.68 12.71 -7.89
N GLY A 289 -15.82 13.24 -8.36
CA GLY A 289 -16.24 13.13 -9.77
C GLY A 289 -16.47 11.68 -10.20
N LEU A 290 -17.01 10.84 -9.28
CA LEU A 290 -17.25 9.41 -9.54
C LEU A 290 -18.74 9.16 -9.85
N SER A 291 -18.98 8.22 -10.76
CA SER A 291 -20.26 7.57 -10.93
C SER A 291 -20.46 6.49 -9.83
N ASN A 292 -21.71 6.00 -9.67
CA ASN A 292 -21.99 4.90 -8.74
C ASN A 292 -21.17 3.64 -9.06
N ARG A 293 -21.00 3.33 -10.36
CA ARG A 293 -20.18 2.20 -10.83
C ARG A 293 -18.71 2.39 -10.47
N GLU A 294 -18.16 3.58 -10.68
CA GLU A 294 -16.76 3.86 -10.32
C GLU A 294 -16.54 3.86 -8.81
N SER A 295 -17.52 4.27 -8.00
CA SER A 295 -17.45 4.14 -6.54
C SER A 295 -17.38 2.68 -6.09
N LEU A 296 -18.17 1.80 -6.71
CA LEU A 296 -18.09 0.35 -6.47
C LEU A 296 -16.73 -0.22 -6.90
N LEU A 297 -16.26 0.15 -8.08
CA LEU A 297 -14.96 -0.29 -8.59
C LEU A 297 -13.80 0.18 -7.70
N LEU A 298 -13.86 1.42 -7.21
CA LEU A 298 -12.87 1.94 -6.25
C LEU A 298 -12.85 1.10 -4.98
N SER A 299 -14.02 0.80 -4.41
CA SER A 299 -14.14 -0.02 -3.21
C SER A 299 -13.64 -1.46 -3.42
N ILE A 300 -13.90 -2.05 -4.60
CA ILE A 300 -13.34 -3.35 -4.99
C ILE A 300 -11.81 -3.27 -5.11
N GLY A 301 -11.28 -2.20 -5.71
CA GLY A 301 -9.84 -1.99 -5.85
C GLY A 301 -9.09 -1.80 -4.51
N LEU A 302 -9.81 -1.38 -3.47
CA LEU A 302 -9.26 -1.18 -2.12
C LEU A 302 -9.32 -2.46 -1.24
N GLN A 303 -9.78 -3.60 -1.76
CA GLN A 303 -9.90 -4.84 -0.99
C GLN A 303 -8.58 -5.51 -0.59
N PRO A 304 -7.48 -5.47 -1.37
CA PRO A 304 -6.26 -6.15 -0.97
C PRO A 304 -5.76 -5.69 0.40
N MET A 305 -5.54 -6.63 1.33
CA MET A 305 -4.90 -6.32 2.61
C MET A 305 -3.38 -6.36 2.51
N SER A 306 -2.73 -5.54 3.32
CA SER A 306 -1.28 -5.44 3.33
C SER A 306 -0.63 -6.65 4.00
N SER A 307 0.47 -7.16 3.43
CA SER A 307 1.33 -8.13 4.12
C SER A 307 1.97 -7.55 5.39
N VAL A 308 2.10 -6.22 5.45
CA VAL A 308 2.54 -5.52 6.66
C VAL A 308 1.58 -5.75 7.82
N THR A 309 0.29 -5.88 7.55
CA THR A 309 -0.71 -6.22 8.58
C THR A 309 -0.37 -7.54 9.28
N LEU A 310 0.15 -8.53 8.54
CA LEU A 310 0.64 -9.78 9.12
C LEU A 310 1.81 -9.54 10.06
N VAL A 311 2.80 -8.76 9.63
CA VAL A 311 3.98 -8.43 10.46
C VAL A 311 3.55 -7.68 11.72
N LEU A 312 2.67 -6.69 11.60
CA LEU A 312 2.15 -5.95 12.75
C LEU A 312 1.38 -6.85 13.72
N LEU A 313 0.56 -7.77 13.21
CA LEU A 313 -0.20 -8.72 14.02
C LEU A 313 0.74 -9.65 14.78
N VAL A 314 1.71 -10.27 14.09
CA VAL A 314 2.68 -11.20 14.68
C VAL A 314 3.57 -10.50 15.71
N ASN A 315 4.08 -9.32 15.40
CA ASN A 315 4.89 -8.53 16.34
C ASN A 315 4.08 -8.16 17.60
N THR A 316 2.83 -7.71 17.42
CA THR A 316 1.99 -7.36 18.57
C THR A 316 1.64 -8.59 19.41
N GLN A 317 1.38 -9.75 18.77
CA GLN A 317 1.15 -11.01 19.48
C GLN A 317 2.39 -11.49 20.26
N ALA A 318 3.59 -11.31 19.70
CA ALA A 318 4.83 -11.68 20.36
C ALA A 318 5.14 -10.81 21.58
N LEU A 319 4.75 -9.53 21.54
CA LEU A 319 4.98 -8.57 22.62
C LEU A 319 3.90 -8.63 23.71
N TYR A 320 2.68 -9.00 23.36
CA TYR A 320 1.50 -8.90 24.23
C TYR A 320 0.74 -10.22 24.29
N SER A 321 0.86 -10.93 25.41
CA SER A 321 0.23 -12.24 25.66
C SER A 321 -1.30 -12.19 25.83
N GLY A 322 -1.88 -11.00 25.91
CA GLY A 322 -3.33 -10.80 26.18
C GLY A 322 -4.22 -10.79 24.92
N ILE A 323 -3.67 -10.98 23.73
CA ILE A 323 -4.48 -11.00 22.50
C ILE A 323 -5.13 -12.38 22.36
N ASP A 324 -6.47 -12.39 22.20
CA ASP A 324 -7.25 -13.62 22.02
C ASP A 324 -6.76 -14.42 20.78
N PRO A 325 -6.33 -15.69 20.96
CA PRO A 325 -5.89 -16.53 19.84
C PRO A 325 -6.94 -16.67 18.72
N LYS A 326 -8.22 -16.65 19.07
CA LYS A 326 -9.33 -16.68 18.09
C LYS A 326 -9.31 -15.44 17.20
N LEU A 327 -9.06 -14.26 17.77
CA LEU A 327 -8.95 -13.02 17.00
C LEU A 327 -7.78 -13.08 16.01
N VAL A 328 -6.63 -13.60 16.46
CA VAL A 328 -5.45 -13.80 15.62
C VAL A 328 -5.78 -14.74 14.45
N GLY A 329 -6.41 -15.89 14.71
CA GLY A 329 -6.83 -16.85 13.68
C GLY A 329 -7.76 -16.23 12.64
N ILE A 330 -8.76 -15.46 13.07
CA ILE A 330 -9.69 -14.73 12.19
C ILE A 330 -8.93 -13.72 11.32
N LEU A 331 -8.01 -12.96 11.90
CA LEU A 331 -7.22 -11.95 11.15
C LEU A 331 -6.28 -12.62 10.15
N LEU A 332 -5.60 -13.72 10.52
CA LEU A 332 -4.75 -14.50 9.62
C LEU A 332 -5.55 -15.07 8.44
N ALA A 333 -6.72 -15.65 8.71
CA ALA A 333 -7.64 -16.13 7.67
C ALA A 333 -8.08 -14.99 6.73
N THR A 334 -8.39 -13.82 7.29
CA THR A 334 -8.79 -12.64 6.51
C THR A 334 -7.65 -12.14 5.62
N ILE A 335 -6.42 -12.05 6.17
CA ILE A 335 -5.23 -11.64 5.42
C ILE A 335 -4.99 -12.61 4.26
N LEU A 336 -5.03 -13.92 4.51
CA LEU A 336 -4.86 -14.94 3.47
C LEU A 336 -5.92 -14.82 2.38
N LEU A 337 -7.20 -14.72 2.76
CA LEU A 337 -8.31 -14.54 1.81
C LEU A 337 -8.08 -13.29 0.94
N MET A 338 -7.73 -12.17 1.57
CA MET A 338 -7.52 -10.90 0.86
C MET A 338 -6.24 -10.89 0.01
N GLN A 339 -5.22 -11.65 0.37
CA GLN A 339 -4.01 -11.80 -0.48
C GLN A 339 -4.27 -12.66 -1.72
N LEU A 340 -5.13 -13.67 -1.61
CA LEU A 340 -5.50 -14.52 -2.75
C LEU A 340 -6.42 -13.80 -3.74
N PHE A 341 -7.46 -13.14 -3.24
CA PHE A 341 -8.48 -12.50 -4.07
C PHE A 341 -8.19 -11.03 -4.37
N GLY A 342 -7.35 -10.38 -3.58
CA GLY A 342 -7.01 -8.96 -3.71
C GLY A 342 -6.48 -8.56 -5.09
N PRO A 343 -5.50 -9.25 -5.67
CA PRO A 343 -5.01 -8.94 -7.01
C PRO A 343 -6.09 -9.02 -8.08
N LEU A 344 -7.01 -9.99 -7.97
CA LEU A 344 -8.15 -10.13 -8.88
C LEU A 344 -9.14 -8.97 -8.71
N ALA A 345 -9.41 -8.56 -7.48
CA ALA A 345 -10.28 -7.43 -7.16
C ALA A 345 -9.71 -6.13 -7.75
N THR A 346 -8.42 -5.84 -7.52
CA THR A 346 -7.74 -4.66 -8.08
C THR A 346 -7.73 -4.69 -9.61
N GLN A 347 -7.43 -5.85 -10.23
CA GLN A 347 -7.45 -6.00 -11.67
C GLN A 347 -8.84 -5.73 -12.27
N THR A 348 -9.88 -6.23 -11.60
CA THR A 348 -11.28 -6.01 -12.01
C THR A 348 -11.65 -4.54 -11.92
N ALA A 349 -11.24 -3.85 -10.86
CA ALA A 349 -11.46 -2.42 -10.69
C ALA A 349 -10.80 -1.61 -11.84
N ILE A 350 -9.52 -1.87 -12.12
CA ILE A 350 -8.77 -1.15 -13.15
C ILE A 350 -9.34 -1.39 -14.56
N LYS A 351 -9.69 -2.65 -14.88
CA LYS A 351 -10.36 -2.98 -16.14
C LYS A 351 -11.72 -2.30 -16.23
N GLY A 352 -12.47 -2.28 -15.13
CA GLY A 352 -13.77 -1.61 -15.04
C GLY A 352 -13.69 -0.09 -15.22
N PHE A 353 -12.60 0.55 -14.82
CA PHE A 353 -12.30 1.96 -15.10
C PHE A 353 -11.92 2.23 -16.57
N GLY A 354 -11.62 1.20 -17.36
CA GLY A 354 -11.13 1.35 -18.73
C GLY A 354 -9.72 1.93 -18.82
N GLU A 355 -8.91 1.76 -17.78
CA GLU A 355 -7.55 2.30 -17.70
C GLU A 355 -6.45 1.24 -17.88
N ALA A 356 -6.82 -0.03 -18.09
CA ALA A 356 -5.90 -1.10 -18.42
C ALA A 356 -5.40 -1.00 -19.87
N GLY A 357 -4.12 -1.34 -20.11
CA GLY A 357 -3.57 -1.48 -21.47
C GLY A 357 -3.27 -0.18 -22.22
N ARG A 358 -3.43 0.99 -21.62
CA ARG A 358 -3.16 2.29 -22.27
C ARG A 358 -1.69 2.55 -22.63
N LEU A 359 -0.82 1.57 -22.52
CA LEU A 359 0.59 1.69 -22.92
C LEU A 359 0.84 1.55 -24.42
N ILE A 360 -0.13 1.09 -25.22
CA ILE A 360 0.12 0.65 -26.60
C ILE A 360 -0.27 1.68 -27.67
N ASP A 361 -0.98 2.75 -27.34
CA ASP A 361 -1.52 3.67 -28.35
C ASP A 361 -0.77 5.03 -28.44
N ARG A 362 0.58 4.96 -28.49
CA ARG A 362 1.40 6.03 -29.04
C ARG A 362 2.04 5.61 -30.34
N ARG A 363 1.26 5.13 -31.30
CA ARG A 363 1.63 5.29 -32.69
C ARG A 363 1.37 6.75 -33.05
N PRO A 364 2.38 7.50 -33.54
CA PRO A 364 2.10 8.81 -34.13
C PRO A 364 1.04 8.59 -35.23
N LYS A 365 -0.06 9.34 -35.18
CA LYS A 365 -0.96 9.39 -36.33
C LYS A 365 -0.10 9.70 -37.53
N PRO A 366 -0.21 8.93 -38.66
CA PRO A 366 0.48 9.28 -39.88
C PRO A 366 0.04 10.69 -40.23
N SER A 367 1.00 11.60 -40.39
CA SER A 367 0.75 12.95 -40.88
C SER A 367 0.05 12.85 -42.25
N ALA A 368 -1.20 13.24 -42.31
CA ALA A 368 -1.95 13.43 -43.54
C ALA A 368 -1.42 14.70 -44.22
N SER A 369 -0.27 14.56 -44.90
CA SER A 369 0.22 15.57 -45.85
C SER A 369 1.32 14.95 -46.73
N ALA A 370 0.92 14.13 -47.67
CA ALA A 370 1.64 13.93 -48.92
C ALA A 370 0.61 13.96 -50.03
N THR A 371 0.25 15.15 -50.45
CA THR A 371 -0.34 15.35 -51.75
C THR A 371 0.66 14.88 -52.82
N PRO A 372 0.28 14.02 -53.75
CA PRO A 372 1.17 13.66 -54.89
C PRO A 372 1.25 14.88 -55.81
N GLU A 373 2.47 15.43 -55.92
CA GLU A 373 2.78 16.39 -57.02
C GLU A 373 2.52 15.73 -58.34
N SER A 374 1.62 16.36 -59.10
CA SER A 374 1.31 16.05 -60.49
C SER A 374 2.57 16.21 -61.33
N SER A 375 3.08 15.12 -61.90
CA SER A 375 4.06 15.16 -62.98
C SER A 375 3.43 15.81 -64.20
N GLY A 376 3.69 17.09 -64.39
CA GLY A 376 3.45 17.78 -65.64
C GLY A 376 4.41 17.30 -66.71
N GLY A 377 3.87 16.75 -67.81
CA GLY A 377 4.61 16.37 -68.96
C GLY A 377 5.26 17.57 -69.67
N ILE A 378 6.43 17.37 -70.19
CA ILE A 378 7.04 18.22 -71.21
C ILE A 378 7.09 17.41 -72.53
N SER A 379 6.27 17.86 -73.44
CA SER A 379 6.41 17.55 -74.86
C SER A 379 7.33 18.57 -75.50
N SER A 380 8.31 18.13 -76.17
CA SER A 380 8.90 18.56 -77.50
C SER A 380 10.36 18.25 -77.53
#